data_82c41db26f213d7586afca9e28f2caa9
#
_entry.id   82c41db26f213d7586afca9e28f2caa9
#
_cell.length_a   1.000
_cell.length_b   1.000
_cell.length_c   1.000
_cell.angle_alpha   90.00
_cell.angle_beta   90.00
_cell.angle_gamma   90.00
#
_symmetry.space_group_name_H-M   'P 1'
#
loop_
_entity.id
_entity.type
_entity.pdbx_description
1 polymer ?
#
loop_
_entity_poly.entity_id
_entity_poly.type
_entity_poly.pdbx_seq_one_letter_code
_entity_poly.pdbx_strand_id
1 'polypeptide(L)'
;MANVARLVGMELRQYEKDGEKKQFCGLHLEYLPDSVQDVMGSKVEETSCPRTVDPNGLEIGQLYELEYEIYKMRGQTMARLSGLTPVEG
;
A
#
# COMPACT_ATOMS: atom_id res chain seq x y z
N MET A 1 13.49 11.84 1.06
CA MET A 1 13.02 11.43 -0.27
C MET A 1 11.60 10.93 -0.16
N ALA A 2 10.75 11.33 -1.09
CA ALA A 2 9.39 10.85 -1.13
C ALA A 2 9.36 9.36 -1.51
N ASN A 3 8.55 8.59 -0.82
CA ASN A 3 8.32 7.19 -1.17
C ASN A 3 7.26 7.14 -2.26
N VAL A 4 7.68 6.89 -3.49
CA VAL A 4 6.78 6.85 -4.63
C VAL A 4 6.72 5.44 -5.18
N ALA A 5 5.52 4.95 -5.44
CA ALA A 5 5.30 3.64 -6.01
C ALA A 5 4.16 3.68 -7.02
N ARG A 6 4.19 2.76 -7.97
CA ARG A 6 3.12 2.58 -8.94
C ARG A 6 2.18 1.50 -8.44
N LEU A 7 0.89 1.78 -8.48
CA LEU A 7 -0.12 0.77 -8.17
C LEU A 7 -0.26 -0.15 -9.39
N VAL A 8 0.24 -1.37 -9.28
CA VAL A 8 0.24 -2.32 -10.41
C VAL A 8 -0.85 -3.37 -10.29
N GLY A 9 -1.47 -3.50 -9.15
CA GLY A 9 -2.57 -4.44 -8.96
C GLY A 9 -3.30 -4.18 -7.66
N MET A 10 -4.52 -4.69 -7.58
CA MET A 10 -5.34 -4.57 -6.38
C MET A 10 -6.15 -5.84 -6.22
N GLU A 11 -6.20 -6.35 -5.00
CA GLU A 11 -6.92 -7.58 -4.71
C GLU A 11 -8.02 -7.31 -3.69
N LEU A 12 -9.23 -7.70 -4.02
CA LEU A 12 -10.37 -7.60 -3.11
C LEU A 12 -10.80 -9.01 -2.75
N ARG A 13 -10.71 -9.34 -1.46
CA ARG A 13 -11.15 -10.65 -0.96
C ARG A 13 -12.26 -10.47 0.04
N GLN A 14 -13.25 -11.34 -0.05
CA GLN A 14 -14.28 -11.44 0.97
C GLN A 14 -14.06 -12.72 1.76
N TYR A 15 -14.17 -12.61 3.08
CA TYR A 15 -14.05 -13.76 3.95
C TYR A 15 -15.04 -13.66 5.10
N GLU A 16 -15.33 -14.81 5.70
CA GLU A 16 -16.25 -14.89 6.82
C GLU A 16 -15.46 -15.20 8.08
N LYS A 17 -15.70 -14.42 9.14
CA LYS A 17 -15.09 -14.64 10.44
C LYS A 17 -16.14 -14.42 11.52
N ASP A 18 -16.35 -15.42 12.35
CA ASP A 18 -17.33 -15.38 13.46
C ASP A 18 -18.74 -15.01 12.98
N GLY A 19 -19.14 -15.51 11.81
CA GLY A 19 -20.44 -15.24 11.23
C GLY A 19 -20.59 -13.89 10.54
N GLU A 20 -19.54 -13.08 10.53
CA GLU A 20 -19.54 -11.78 9.86
C GLU A 20 -18.77 -11.83 8.55
N LYS A 21 -19.33 -11.19 7.53
CA LYS A 21 -18.65 -11.02 6.26
C LYS A 21 -17.70 -9.85 6.35
N LYS A 22 -16.42 -10.11 6.08
CA LYS A 22 -15.39 -9.10 6.07
C LYS A 22 -14.75 -9.00 4.70
N GLN A 23 -14.26 -7.81 4.37
CA GLN A 23 -13.59 -7.56 3.11
C GLN A 23 -12.14 -7.16 3.38
N PHE A 24 -11.23 -7.74 2.61
CA PHE A 24 -9.81 -7.39 2.62
C PHE A 24 -9.45 -6.78 1.28
N CYS A 25 -8.73 -5.66 1.33
CA CYS A 25 -8.18 -5.02 0.15
C CYS A 25 -6.66 -5.03 0.24
N GLY A 26 -6.02 -5.69 -0.72
CA GLY A 26 -4.56 -5.70 -0.84
C GLY A 26 -4.12 -4.87 -2.03
N LEU A 27 -3.07 -4.09 -1.85
CA LEU A 27 -2.48 -3.27 -2.89
C LEU A 27 -1.13 -3.86 -3.29
N HIS A 28 -0.91 -4.01 -4.60
CA HIS A 28 0.37 -4.43 -5.15
C HIS A 28 1.08 -3.19 -5.66
N LEU A 29 2.19 -2.83 -5.02
CA LEU A 29 2.93 -1.61 -5.31
C LEU A 29 4.30 -1.95 -5.88
N GLU A 30 4.63 -1.33 -7.03
CA GLU A 30 5.95 -1.41 -7.62
C GLU A 30 6.71 -0.14 -7.28
N TYR A 31 7.79 -0.29 -6.51
CA TYR A 31 8.61 0.85 -6.11
C TYR A 31 9.50 1.29 -7.24
N LEU A 32 9.65 2.61 -7.40
CA LEU A 32 10.57 3.16 -8.40
C LEU A 32 12.01 2.86 -8.01
N PRO A 33 12.92 2.67 -8.99
CA PRO A 33 14.31 2.34 -8.71
C PRO A 33 15.03 3.33 -7.78
N ASP A 34 14.66 4.60 -7.86
CA ASP A 34 15.27 5.64 -7.04
C ASP A 34 14.83 5.59 -5.57
N SER A 35 13.75 4.87 -5.28
CA SER A 35 13.21 4.76 -3.93
C SER A 35 13.77 3.56 -3.17
N VAL A 36 14.45 2.65 -3.83
CA VAL A 36 14.95 1.40 -3.25
C VAL A 36 16.41 1.22 -3.64
N GLN A 37 17.26 0.92 -2.64
CA GLN A 37 18.67 0.63 -2.87
C GLN A 37 18.90 -0.89 -2.92
N ASP A 38 19.95 -1.28 -3.60
CA ASP A 38 20.44 -2.66 -3.66
C ASP A 38 19.44 -3.66 -4.27
N VAL A 39 18.54 -3.17 -5.14
CA VAL A 39 17.61 -4.02 -5.86
C VAL A 39 17.93 -3.96 -7.35
N MET A 40 18.10 -5.12 -7.97
CA MET A 40 18.20 -5.23 -9.42
C MET A 40 16.80 -5.47 -9.98
N GLY A 41 16.36 -4.56 -10.85
CA GLY A 41 15.00 -4.60 -11.38
C GLY A 41 14.00 -3.89 -10.48
N SER A 42 12.74 -4.27 -10.56
CA SER A 42 11.66 -3.66 -9.79
C SER A 42 11.40 -4.39 -8.50
N LYS A 43 11.14 -3.65 -7.44
CA LYS A 43 10.68 -4.23 -6.18
C LYS A 43 9.17 -4.07 -6.10
N VAL A 44 8.48 -5.16 -5.90
CA VAL A 44 7.01 -5.18 -5.77
C VAL A 44 6.66 -5.72 -4.40
N GLU A 45 5.77 -5.01 -3.70
CA GLU A 45 5.29 -5.44 -2.39
C GLU A 45 3.77 -5.42 -2.36
N GLU A 46 3.19 -6.34 -1.59
CA GLU A 46 1.77 -6.35 -1.28
C GLU A 46 1.56 -5.73 0.10
N THR A 47 0.62 -4.79 0.20
CA THR A 47 0.27 -4.17 1.47
C THR A 47 -1.23 -4.00 1.58
N SER A 48 -1.74 -3.92 2.80
CA SER A 48 -3.16 -3.68 3.03
C SER A 48 -3.52 -2.25 2.70
N CYS A 49 -4.70 -2.06 2.09
CA CYS A 49 -5.22 -0.73 1.81
C CYS A 49 -5.53 -0.01 3.13
N PRO A 50 -5.06 1.24 3.30
CA PRO A 50 -5.38 2.01 4.50
C PRO A 50 -6.88 2.25 4.64
N ARG A 51 -7.36 2.29 5.88
CA ARG A 51 -8.79 2.52 6.15
C ARG A 51 -9.28 3.88 5.68
N THR A 52 -8.37 4.86 5.61
CA THR A 52 -8.68 6.21 5.18
C THR A 52 -8.76 6.36 3.68
N VAL A 53 -8.40 5.33 2.92
CA VAL A 53 -8.35 5.35 1.46
C VAL A 53 -9.47 4.48 0.91
N ASP A 54 -10.27 5.07 0.00
CA ASP A 54 -11.31 4.33 -0.72
C ASP A 54 -10.64 3.59 -1.90
N PRO A 55 -10.64 2.25 -1.89
CA PRO A 55 -10.01 1.50 -2.98
C PRO A 55 -10.65 1.77 -4.34
N ASN A 56 -11.92 2.19 -4.38
CA ASN A 56 -12.59 2.52 -5.64
C ASN A 56 -12.08 3.82 -6.25
N GLY A 57 -11.39 4.65 -5.47
CA GLY A 57 -10.78 5.87 -5.96
C GLY A 57 -9.35 5.70 -6.47
N LEU A 58 -8.80 4.50 -6.37
CA LEU A 58 -7.44 4.22 -6.81
C LEU A 58 -7.43 3.75 -8.26
N GLU A 59 -6.39 4.13 -9.00
CA GLU A 59 -6.24 3.75 -10.40
C GLU A 59 -5.02 2.86 -10.60
N ILE A 60 -5.20 1.75 -11.30
CA ILE A 60 -4.10 0.86 -11.66
C ILE A 60 -3.22 1.57 -12.70
N GLY A 61 -1.92 1.53 -12.47
CA GLY A 61 -0.93 2.20 -13.33
C GLY A 61 -0.56 3.60 -12.88
N GLN A 62 -1.28 4.15 -11.91
CA GLN A 62 -1.02 5.47 -11.37
C GLN A 62 0.14 5.44 -10.38
N LEU A 63 0.96 6.50 -10.39
CA LEU A 63 1.99 6.70 -9.37
C LEU A 63 1.40 7.38 -8.14
N TYR A 64 1.78 6.89 -6.98
CA TYR A 64 1.32 7.43 -5.70
C TYR A 64 2.50 7.72 -4.79
N GLU A 65 2.42 8.84 -4.09
CA GLU A 65 3.29 9.13 -2.96
C GLU A 65 2.70 8.44 -1.74
N LEU A 66 3.54 7.65 -1.05
CA LEU A 66 3.10 6.83 0.06
C LEU A 66 3.34 7.55 1.38
N GLU A 67 2.34 7.51 2.26
CA GLU A 67 2.43 8.04 3.61
C GLU A 67 2.37 6.89 4.59
N TYR A 68 3.23 6.94 5.61
CA TYR A 68 3.31 5.90 6.63
C TYR A 68 3.01 6.47 8.01
N GLU A 69 2.35 5.66 8.82
CA GLU A 69 2.07 5.95 10.21
C GLU A 69 2.93 5.05 11.07
N ILE A 70 3.59 5.65 12.07
CA ILE A 70 4.42 4.91 13.01
C ILE A 70 3.60 4.63 14.26
N TYR A 71 3.59 3.39 14.70
CA TYR A 71 2.86 2.97 15.90
C TYR A 71 3.70 1.99 16.71
N LYS A 72 3.35 1.86 17.98
CA LYS A 72 4.00 0.89 18.87
C LYS A 72 3.04 -0.26 19.18
N MET A 73 3.55 -1.47 19.07
CA MET A 73 2.82 -2.67 19.44
C MET A 73 3.77 -3.59 20.20
N ARG A 74 3.39 -3.97 21.42
CA ARG A 74 4.19 -4.84 22.28
C ARG A 74 5.64 -4.36 22.47
N GLY A 75 5.82 -3.04 22.60
CA GLY A 75 7.13 -2.45 22.78
C GLY A 75 7.97 -2.30 21.54
N GLN A 76 7.46 -2.70 20.37
CA GLN A 76 8.15 -2.57 19.10
C GLN A 76 7.58 -1.40 18.30
N THR A 77 8.47 -0.67 17.65
CA THR A 77 8.07 0.40 16.74
C THR A 77 7.83 -0.20 15.35
N MET A 78 6.63 0.02 14.82
CA MET A 78 6.22 -0.50 13.51
C MET A 78 5.70 0.63 12.65
N ALA A 79 5.75 0.43 11.34
CA ALA A 79 5.19 1.38 10.37
C ALA A 79 4.14 0.67 9.52
N ARG A 80 3.08 1.40 9.18
CA ARG A 80 2.05 0.91 8.26
C ARG A 80 1.69 2.01 7.28
N LEU A 81 1.26 1.60 6.11
CA LEU A 81 0.79 2.54 5.09
C LEU A 81 -0.49 3.22 5.59
N SER A 82 -0.49 4.55 5.61
CA SER A 82 -1.62 5.33 6.10
C SER A 82 -2.30 6.14 5.00
N GLY A 83 -1.66 6.36 3.86
CA GLY A 83 -2.27 7.11 2.78
C GLY A 83 -1.51 6.99 1.48
N LEU A 84 -2.20 7.31 0.38
CA LEU A 84 -1.65 7.39 -0.97
C LEU A 84 -2.13 8.69 -1.60
N THR A 85 -1.19 9.45 -2.14
CA THR A 85 -1.50 10.70 -2.83
C THR A 85 -1.06 10.57 -4.28
N PRO A 86 -1.96 10.78 -5.27
CA PRO A 86 -1.58 10.69 -6.67
C PRO A 86 -0.48 11.68 -7.01
N VAL A 87 0.49 11.22 -7.76
CA VAL A 87 1.59 12.05 -8.24
C VAL A 87 1.28 12.45 -9.67
N GLU A 88 1.20 13.75 -9.91
CA GLU A 88 1.04 14.26 -11.27
C GLU A 88 2.40 14.23 -11.96
N GLY A 89 2.46 13.51 -13.06
CA GLY A 89 3.72 13.36 -13.74
C GLY A 89 3.68 13.61 -15.19
#